data_01f93bdad7357193dfed55413571c944
#
_entry.id   01f93bdad7357193dfed55413571c944
#
_cell.length_a   1.000
_cell.length_b   1.000
_cell.length_c   1.000
_cell.angle_alpha   90.00
_cell.angle_beta   90.00
_cell.angle_gamma   90.00
#
_symmetry.space_group_name_H-M   'P 1'
#
loop_
_entity.id
_entity.type
_entity.pdbx_description
1 polymer ?
#
loop_
_entity_poly.entity_id
_entity_poly.type
_entity_poly.pdbx_seq_one_letter_code
_entity_poly.pdbx_strand_id
1 'polypeptide(L)'
;MTLIVEAPPTYEPERRYVLGVVLSDRLGLDWELRPAERSDVRVTLAGDPGSRHLLLADGLFAVDPEAWLTERSLPASPLPRVDVQGRRLPALFHSGAAPSIAEHGDAVTVAIDVFGSAFFMLTRYEEVAIAVRDRYGRFAAPSSLAHREGFLGVAIVDACVELLWSALRRLWPRLERAPSAFRLALTHDVDDPLAFLGRTPPRLARQLAADVAVRRDPALAARRVRSWVARRRGDYRLDPYNTFDFLMDVCERHGVAGAFYFLATDEPGPRNGSYTLAHPWVRALIQRIHERGHEVGYHAGFDTYRDPRLTEAEFRRLRAVVDALGVEQGAWGGRQHYLRWESPTTWANWEGAGLDYDSTVGFADRIGFRAGTCHEYRAFDVRARHPLGLRERPLLAMDQTLLDYMGLGPDAALEAVLDVAAECRRAAGTFTLLWHNSMLPTAAQRAWYEAMIGALAQASSSS
;
A
#
# COMPACT_ATOMS: atom_id res chain seq x y z
N MET A 1 -24.08 13.61 14.21
CA MET A 1 -24.49 12.66 15.29
C MET A 1 -23.23 12.07 15.89
N THR A 2 -23.03 12.21 17.21
CA THR A 2 -21.77 11.83 17.89
C THR A 2 -21.91 10.48 18.58
N LEU A 3 -21.02 9.55 18.29
CA LEU A 3 -20.89 8.27 19.00
C LEU A 3 -20.13 8.50 20.31
N ILE A 4 -20.61 7.93 21.42
CA ILE A 4 -19.89 7.86 22.67
C ILE A 4 -19.28 6.47 22.78
N VAL A 5 -17.95 6.41 22.84
CA VAL A 5 -17.18 5.17 22.95
C VAL A 5 -16.60 5.09 24.36
N GLU A 6 -17.13 4.16 25.15
CA GLU A 6 -16.63 3.85 26.49
C GLU A 6 -15.66 2.66 26.39
N ALA A 7 -14.44 2.83 26.86
CA ALA A 7 -13.39 1.79 26.81
C ALA A 7 -12.50 1.83 28.05
N PRO A 8 -11.73 0.76 28.35
CA PRO A 8 -10.73 0.78 29.41
C PRO A 8 -9.74 1.96 29.23
N PRO A 9 -9.18 2.49 30.34
CA PRO A 9 -8.27 3.65 30.28
C PRO A 9 -6.87 3.32 29.71
N THR A 10 -6.61 2.04 29.41
CA THR A 10 -5.34 1.56 28.83
C THR A 10 -5.18 1.94 27.36
N TYR A 11 -3.95 2.17 26.91
CA TYR A 11 -3.60 2.41 25.51
C TYR A 11 -4.39 3.56 24.85
N GLU A 12 -4.62 4.64 25.57
CA GLU A 12 -5.43 5.78 25.08
C GLU A 12 -4.93 6.36 23.75
N PRO A 13 -3.62 6.61 23.51
CA PRO A 13 -3.14 7.13 22.23
C PRO A 13 -3.48 6.19 21.04
N GLU A 14 -3.31 4.88 21.22
CA GLU A 14 -3.60 3.86 20.23
C GLU A 14 -5.10 3.76 19.94
N ARG A 15 -5.92 3.81 21.00
CA ARG A 15 -7.39 3.83 20.87
C ARG A 15 -7.85 5.07 20.12
N ARG A 16 -7.38 6.25 20.49
CA ARG A 16 -7.73 7.50 19.80
C ARG A 16 -7.34 7.46 18.33
N TYR A 17 -6.16 6.92 18.02
CA TYR A 17 -5.72 6.77 16.64
C TYR A 17 -6.66 5.87 15.85
N VAL A 18 -6.90 4.65 16.30
CA VAL A 18 -7.71 3.70 15.52
C VAL A 18 -9.19 4.11 15.44
N LEU A 19 -9.74 4.72 16.49
CA LEU A 19 -11.08 5.30 16.46
C LEU A 19 -11.16 6.43 15.43
N GLY A 20 -10.14 7.30 15.34
CA GLY A 20 -10.03 8.33 14.33
C GLY A 20 -10.02 7.74 12.91
N VAL A 21 -9.18 6.74 12.65
CA VAL A 21 -9.11 6.09 11.34
C VAL A 21 -10.44 5.40 10.99
N VAL A 22 -11.02 4.61 11.91
CA VAL A 22 -12.21 3.81 11.63
C VAL A 22 -13.48 4.67 11.60
N LEU A 23 -13.69 5.50 12.62
CA LEU A 23 -14.96 6.24 12.75
C LEU A 23 -14.95 7.53 11.93
N SER A 24 -13.87 8.36 12.02
CA SER A 24 -13.83 9.63 11.29
C SER A 24 -13.41 9.44 9.83
N ASP A 25 -12.21 8.87 9.57
CA ASP A 25 -11.66 8.84 8.22
C ASP A 25 -12.45 7.88 7.30
N ARG A 26 -12.87 6.70 7.82
CA ARG A 26 -13.57 5.67 7.04
C ARG A 26 -15.09 5.83 7.02
N LEU A 27 -15.70 6.14 8.15
CA LEU A 27 -17.15 6.22 8.27
C LEU A 27 -17.71 7.66 8.26
N GLY A 28 -16.87 8.68 8.48
CA GLY A 28 -17.27 10.07 8.55
C GLY A 28 -18.14 10.39 9.76
N LEU A 29 -17.96 9.65 10.86
CA LEU A 29 -18.73 9.80 12.10
C LEU A 29 -17.95 10.58 13.14
N ASP A 30 -18.64 11.47 13.85
CA ASP A 30 -18.13 12.11 15.05
C ASP A 30 -18.15 11.13 16.22
N TRP A 31 -17.14 11.20 17.10
CA TRP A 31 -17.05 10.34 18.27
C TRP A 31 -16.36 11.03 19.43
N GLU A 32 -16.62 10.53 20.64
CA GLU A 32 -15.99 10.93 21.90
C GLU A 32 -15.55 9.67 22.65
N LEU A 33 -14.26 9.57 23.00
CA LEU A 33 -13.74 8.48 23.85
C LEU A 33 -13.87 8.86 25.32
N ARG A 34 -14.54 8.00 26.10
CA ARG A 34 -14.70 8.10 27.54
C ARG A 34 -14.05 6.90 28.22
N PRO A 35 -13.02 7.12 29.05
CA PRO A 35 -12.47 6.05 29.88
C PRO A 35 -13.51 5.51 30.85
N ALA A 36 -13.59 4.18 30.99
CA ALA A 36 -14.53 3.50 31.86
C ALA A 36 -13.95 2.20 32.43
N GLU A 37 -14.33 1.86 33.65
CA GLU A 37 -13.96 0.57 34.30
C GLU A 37 -14.75 -0.59 33.70
N ARG A 38 -14.26 -1.10 32.57
CA ARG A 38 -14.88 -2.19 31.81
C ARG A 38 -13.82 -3.06 31.10
N SER A 39 -14.20 -4.22 30.63
CA SER A 39 -13.31 -5.16 29.91
C SER A 39 -13.66 -5.32 28.42
N ASP A 40 -14.56 -4.48 27.90
CA ASP A 40 -15.03 -4.42 26.52
C ASP A 40 -15.12 -2.98 26.05
N VAL A 41 -15.50 -2.76 24.80
CA VAL A 41 -15.79 -1.42 24.26
C VAL A 41 -17.30 -1.29 24.08
N ARG A 42 -17.91 -0.27 24.68
CA ARG A 42 -19.31 0.05 24.52
C ARG A 42 -19.48 1.30 23.67
N VAL A 43 -20.34 1.20 22.67
CA VAL A 43 -20.69 2.33 21.81
C VAL A 43 -22.16 2.69 21.99
N THR A 44 -22.45 3.96 22.23
CA THR A 44 -23.80 4.53 22.31
C THR A 44 -23.88 5.77 21.43
N LEU A 45 -25.10 6.25 21.15
CA LEU A 45 -25.31 7.48 20.38
C LEU A 45 -25.71 8.62 21.33
N ALA A 46 -25.01 9.76 21.26
CA ALA A 46 -25.33 10.93 22.07
C ALA A 46 -26.76 11.42 21.78
N GLY A 47 -27.52 11.63 22.88
CA GLY A 47 -28.91 12.08 22.78
C GLY A 47 -29.93 10.99 22.38
N ASP A 48 -29.52 9.72 22.25
CA ASP A 48 -30.45 8.62 22.09
C ASP A 48 -31.18 8.36 23.44
N PRO A 49 -32.50 8.49 23.50
CA PRO A 49 -33.24 8.31 24.76
C PRO A 49 -33.42 6.82 25.12
N GLY A 50 -33.05 5.92 24.23
CA GLY A 50 -33.16 4.48 24.44
C GLY A 50 -31.94 3.86 25.12
N SER A 51 -32.02 2.56 25.39
CA SER A 51 -30.93 1.75 25.95
C SER A 51 -30.00 1.14 24.88
N ARG A 52 -30.16 1.58 23.63
CA ARG A 52 -29.43 1.01 22.48
C ARG A 52 -27.92 1.14 22.65
N HIS A 53 -27.22 0.05 22.51
CA HIS A 53 -25.76 0.03 22.58
C HIS A 53 -25.15 -1.12 21.78
N LEU A 54 -23.91 -0.89 21.34
CA LEU A 54 -23.06 -1.91 20.72
C LEU A 54 -21.96 -2.25 21.72
N LEU A 55 -21.73 -3.56 21.94
CA LEU A 55 -20.60 -4.09 22.70
C LEU A 55 -19.62 -4.76 21.73
N LEU A 56 -18.35 -4.41 21.85
CA LEU A 56 -17.26 -4.98 21.07
C LEU A 56 -16.22 -5.60 22.01
N ALA A 57 -15.59 -6.69 21.60
CA ALA A 57 -14.45 -7.23 22.33
C ALA A 57 -13.31 -6.22 22.41
N ASP A 58 -12.50 -6.30 23.46
CA ASP A 58 -11.27 -5.51 23.66
C ASP A 58 -10.12 -6.48 23.90
N GLY A 59 -9.52 -7.00 22.86
CA GLY A 59 -8.50 -8.04 22.94
C GLY A 59 -7.07 -7.51 22.91
N LEU A 60 -6.70 -6.74 21.88
CA LEU A 60 -5.33 -6.24 21.74
C LEU A 60 -4.97 -5.24 22.84
N PHE A 61 -5.87 -4.31 23.18
CA PHE A 61 -5.61 -3.29 24.20
C PHE A 61 -5.85 -3.75 25.64
N ALA A 62 -6.22 -5.03 25.83
CA ALA A 62 -6.23 -5.72 27.11
C ALA A 62 -4.91 -6.44 27.43
N VAL A 63 -3.95 -6.41 26.50
CA VAL A 63 -2.64 -7.05 26.67
C VAL A 63 -1.84 -6.32 27.76
N ASP A 64 -1.13 -7.12 28.58
CA ASP A 64 -0.21 -6.60 29.61
C ASP A 64 0.83 -5.66 28.94
N PRO A 65 1.13 -4.47 29.51
CA PRO A 65 2.15 -3.56 28.99
C PRO A 65 3.53 -4.21 28.77
N GLU A 66 3.92 -5.19 29.60
CA GLU A 66 5.18 -5.92 29.41
C GLU A 66 5.18 -6.85 28.17
N ALA A 67 4.01 -7.26 27.71
CA ALA A 67 3.85 -8.06 26.51
C ALA A 67 3.70 -7.22 25.25
N TRP A 68 3.45 -5.92 25.38
CA TRP A 68 3.23 -5.01 24.26
C TRP A 68 4.41 -4.99 23.28
N LEU A 69 4.12 -5.08 21.98
CA LEU A 69 5.11 -5.18 20.88
C LEU A 69 6.07 -6.37 21.00
N THR A 70 5.66 -7.45 21.68
CA THR A 70 6.37 -8.74 21.73
C THR A 70 5.55 -9.86 21.11
N GLU A 71 6.17 -10.99 20.84
CA GLU A 71 5.45 -12.17 20.30
C GLU A 71 4.32 -12.68 21.23
N ARG A 72 4.37 -12.37 22.53
CA ARG A 72 3.32 -12.72 23.50
C ARG A 72 1.99 -12.00 23.28
N SER A 73 2.00 -10.86 22.58
CA SER A 73 0.82 -10.07 22.26
C SER A 73 0.22 -10.38 20.88
N LEU A 74 0.84 -11.29 20.13
CA LEU A 74 0.33 -11.69 18.82
C LEU A 74 -0.93 -12.56 18.95
N PRO A 75 -1.83 -12.52 17.96
CA PRO A 75 -2.98 -13.41 17.94
C PRO A 75 -2.57 -14.87 17.95
N ALA A 76 -3.30 -15.69 18.72
CA ALA A 76 -3.06 -17.14 18.76
C ALA A 76 -3.44 -17.80 17.42
N SER A 77 -2.59 -18.68 16.92
CA SER A 77 -2.82 -19.47 15.71
C SER A 77 -3.21 -20.92 16.09
N PRO A 78 -4.15 -21.56 15.37
CA PRO A 78 -4.94 -21.07 14.24
C PRO A 78 -6.01 -20.04 14.65
N LEU A 79 -6.26 -19.06 13.77
CA LEU A 79 -7.31 -18.07 14.01
C LEU A 79 -8.71 -18.71 13.89
N PRO A 80 -9.62 -18.46 14.84
CA PRO A 80 -11.00 -18.81 14.67
C PRO A 80 -11.64 -18.00 13.55
N ARG A 81 -12.68 -18.56 12.94
CA ARG A 81 -13.41 -17.91 11.86
C ARG A 81 -14.84 -17.63 12.24
N VAL A 82 -15.34 -16.49 11.79
CA VAL A 82 -16.72 -16.04 12.01
C VAL A 82 -17.38 -15.78 10.65
N ASP A 83 -18.66 -16.09 10.56
CA ASP A 83 -19.46 -15.70 9.40
C ASP A 83 -19.87 -14.23 9.52
N VAL A 84 -19.48 -13.43 8.55
CA VAL A 84 -19.86 -12.03 8.41
C VAL A 84 -20.48 -11.86 7.03
N GLN A 85 -21.79 -11.73 6.97
CA GLN A 85 -22.56 -11.55 5.73
C GLN A 85 -22.24 -12.62 4.66
N GLY A 86 -22.17 -13.88 5.06
CA GLY A 86 -21.89 -15.02 4.18
C GLY A 86 -20.41 -15.23 3.85
N ARG A 87 -19.50 -14.48 4.50
CA ARG A 87 -18.03 -14.63 4.36
C ARG A 87 -17.42 -15.16 5.65
N ARG A 88 -16.62 -16.21 5.54
CA ARG A 88 -15.86 -16.75 6.67
C ARG A 88 -14.56 -15.97 6.87
N LEU A 89 -14.60 -14.97 7.76
CA LEU A 89 -13.47 -14.09 8.06
C LEU A 89 -12.71 -14.58 9.31
N PRO A 90 -11.38 -14.40 9.38
CA PRO A 90 -10.62 -14.67 10.59
C PRO A 90 -10.91 -13.59 11.65
N ALA A 91 -11.02 -13.99 12.92
CA ALA A 91 -11.05 -13.08 14.05
C ALA A 91 -9.67 -13.02 14.68
N LEU A 92 -8.95 -11.91 14.48
CA LEU A 92 -7.58 -11.76 14.99
C LEU A 92 -7.59 -11.74 16.52
N PHE A 93 -8.46 -10.93 17.10
CA PHE A 93 -8.70 -10.83 18.53
C PHE A 93 -10.19 -10.95 18.80
N HIS A 94 -10.57 -11.67 19.85
CA HIS A 94 -11.96 -11.92 20.21
C HIS A 94 -12.11 -12.15 21.71
N SER A 95 -13.34 -12.05 22.21
CA SER A 95 -13.70 -12.44 23.58
C SER A 95 -14.49 -13.75 23.60
N GLY A 96 -14.43 -14.46 24.72
CA GLY A 96 -15.13 -15.74 24.91
C GLY A 96 -14.47 -16.93 24.20
N ALA A 97 -15.14 -18.07 24.21
CA ALA A 97 -14.61 -19.32 23.64
C ALA A 97 -14.57 -19.34 22.10
N ALA A 98 -15.43 -18.55 21.45
CA ALA A 98 -15.47 -18.40 20.00
C ALA A 98 -15.97 -16.99 19.63
N PRO A 99 -15.50 -16.41 18.48
CA PRO A 99 -16.05 -15.17 17.99
C PRO A 99 -17.50 -15.33 17.60
N SER A 100 -18.35 -14.38 17.98
CA SER A 100 -19.78 -14.41 17.73
C SER A 100 -20.33 -13.01 17.49
N ILE A 101 -21.48 -12.93 16.80
CA ILE A 101 -22.29 -11.74 16.63
C ILE A 101 -23.68 -12.10 17.13
N ALA A 102 -24.18 -11.37 18.11
CA ALA A 102 -25.47 -11.61 18.74
C ALA A 102 -26.28 -10.34 18.84
N GLU A 103 -27.59 -10.45 18.58
CA GLU A 103 -28.55 -9.36 18.70
C GLU A 103 -29.56 -9.69 19.81
N HIS A 104 -29.72 -8.77 20.76
CA HIS A 104 -30.63 -8.93 21.90
C HIS A 104 -31.38 -7.62 22.14
N GLY A 105 -32.58 -7.47 21.53
CA GLY A 105 -33.40 -6.27 21.68
C GLY A 105 -32.66 -5.02 21.24
N ASP A 106 -32.36 -4.13 22.19
CA ASP A 106 -31.66 -2.87 22.01
C ASP A 106 -30.11 -3.00 22.04
N ALA A 107 -29.60 -4.19 22.11
CA ALA A 107 -28.16 -4.46 22.16
C ALA A 107 -27.68 -5.30 20.99
N VAL A 108 -26.52 -4.95 20.43
CA VAL A 108 -25.75 -5.79 19.53
C VAL A 108 -24.41 -6.09 20.20
N THR A 109 -24.03 -7.36 20.26
CA THR A 109 -22.72 -7.79 20.78
C THR A 109 -21.91 -8.39 19.63
N VAL A 110 -20.73 -7.86 19.42
CA VAL A 110 -19.74 -8.37 18.47
C VAL A 110 -18.51 -8.81 19.28
N ALA A 111 -18.41 -10.13 19.51
CA ALA A 111 -17.31 -10.71 20.30
C ALA A 111 -15.97 -10.72 19.52
N ILE A 112 -15.78 -9.78 18.60
CA ILE A 112 -14.56 -9.55 17.82
C ILE A 112 -14.03 -8.17 18.19
N ASP A 113 -12.74 -8.07 18.41
CA ASP A 113 -12.05 -6.78 18.61
C ASP A 113 -11.79 -6.12 17.26
N VAL A 114 -12.75 -5.32 16.82
CA VAL A 114 -12.68 -4.57 15.55
C VAL A 114 -11.55 -3.54 15.59
N PHE A 115 -11.44 -2.79 16.70
CA PHE A 115 -10.47 -1.69 16.80
C PHE A 115 -9.04 -2.22 16.99
N GLY A 116 -8.82 -3.19 17.86
CA GLY A 116 -7.51 -3.81 18.05
C GLY A 116 -7.04 -4.54 16.79
N SER A 117 -7.93 -5.23 16.07
CA SER A 117 -7.61 -5.88 14.79
C SER A 117 -7.20 -4.86 13.72
N ALA A 118 -7.93 -3.73 13.63
CA ALA A 118 -7.57 -2.66 12.72
C ALA A 118 -6.23 -2.02 13.09
N PHE A 119 -6.01 -1.70 14.37
CA PHE A 119 -4.74 -1.15 14.85
C PHE A 119 -3.56 -2.08 14.52
N PHE A 120 -3.70 -3.37 14.83
CA PHE A 120 -2.68 -4.40 14.59
C PHE A 120 -2.24 -4.44 13.12
N MET A 121 -3.19 -4.42 12.21
CA MET A 121 -2.91 -4.48 10.77
C MET A 121 -2.34 -3.17 10.23
N LEU A 122 -2.96 -2.03 10.54
CA LEU A 122 -2.59 -0.71 10.02
C LEU A 122 -1.19 -0.27 10.48
N THR A 123 -0.83 -0.56 11.73
CA THR A 123 0.48 -0.17 12.28
C THR A 123 1.60 -1.16 11.98
N ARG A 124 1.26 -2.28 11.32
CA ARG A 124 2.20 -3.39 11.10
C ARG A 124 2.80 -3.90 12.40
N TYR A 125 1.95 -4.00 13.43
CA TYR A 125 2.33 -4.37 14.79
C TYR A 125 3.19 -5.65 14.83
N GLU A 126 2.79 -6.71 14.09
CA GLU A 126 3.53 -7.97 14.02
C GLU A 126 4.97 -7.81 13.52
N GLU A 127 5.23 -6.84 12.65
CA GLU A 127 6.56 -6.61 12.09
C GLU A 127 7.52 -5.94 13.09
N VAL A 128 6.98 -5.33 14.13
CA VAL A 128 7.76 -4.85 15.28
C VAL A 128 8.01 -5.96 16.29
N ALA A 129 7.00 -6.81 16.51
CA ALA A 129 7.09 -7.94 17.45
C ALA A 129 7.98 -9.10 16.94
N ILE A 130 8.00 -9.34 15.61
CA ILE A 130 8.75 -10.44 14.96
C ILE A 130 10.01 -9.88 14.29
N ALA A 131 11.18 -10.38 14.69
CA ALA A 131 12.46 -9.88 14.19
C ALA A 131 12.90 -10.47 12.83
N VAL A 132 12.21 -11.49 12.31
CA VAL A 132 12.61 -12.20 11.07
C VAL A 132 12.56 -11.28 9.86
N ARG A 133 13.64 -11.27 9.07
CA ARG A 133 13.77 -10.49 7.82
C ARG A 133 14.43 -11.34 6.72
N ASP A 134 14.12 -11.02 5.47
CA ASP A 134 14.76 -11.63 4.31
C ASP A 134 16.18 -11.06 4.09
N ARG A 135 16.85 -11.56 3.03
CA ARG A 135 18.21 -11.11 2.66
C ARG A 135 18.33 -9.61 2.34
N TYR A 136 17.21 -8.94 2.10
CA TYR A 136 17.14 -7.50 1.83
C TYR A 136 16.69 -6.69 3.06
N GLY A 137 16.49 -7.33 4.21
CA GLY A 137 16.00 -6.70 5.43
C GLY A 137 14.49 -6.44 5.45
N ARG A 138 13.70 -7.10 4.59
CA ARG A 138 12.25 -6.94 4.50
C ARG A 138 11.53 -8.00 5.32
N PHE A 139 10.34 -7.67 5.82
CA PHE A 139 9.42 -8.65 6.37
C PHE A 139 8.68 -9.34 5.20
N ALA A 140 8.94 -10.62 4.99
CA ALA A 140 8.37 -11.37 3.87
C ALA A 140 6.96 -11.90 4.18
N ALA A 141 6.13 -12.06 3.15
CA ALA A 141 4.75 -12.52 3.31
C ALA A 141 4.60 -13.83 4.08
N PRO A 142 5.43 -14.88 3.91
CA PRO A 142 5.34 -16.12 4.69
C PRO A 142 5.51 -15.94 6.20
N SER A 143 6.16 -14.86 6.64
CA SER A 143 6.30 -14.54 8.06
C SER A 143 5.08 -13.85 8.63
N SER A 144 4.17 -13.32 7.79
CA SER A 144 2.98 -12.60 8.22
C SER A 144 1.86 -13.53 8.68
N LEU A 145 1.10 -13.08 9.67
CA LEU A 145 -0.13 -13.75 10.11
C LEU A 145 -1.11 -13.92 8.93
N ALA A 146 -1.26 -12.89 8.10
CA ALA A 146 -2.18 -12.90 6.98
C ALA A 146 -1.89 -14.02 5.97
N HIS A 147 -0.63 -14.28 5.67
CA HIS A 147 -0.23 -15.37 4.80
C HIS A 147 -0.39 -16.74 5.48
N ARG A 148 0.09 -16.89 6.73
CA ARG A 148 0.02 -18.15 7.47
C ARG A 148 -1.42 -18.62 7.69
N GLU A 149 -2.33 -17.68 7.95
CA GLU A 149 -3.74 -17.93 8.19
C GLU A 149 -4.62 -17.85 6.92
N GLY A 150 -4.01 -17.64 5.75
CA GLY A 150 -4.68 -17.71 4.46
C GLY A 150 -5.68 -16.58 4.20
N PHE A 151 -5.44 -15.37 4.73
CA PHE A 151 -6.30 -14.21 4.49
C PHE A 151 -5.58 -13.01 3.86
N LEU A 152 -4.39 -13.21 3.28
CA LEU A 152 -3.64 -12.13 2.64
C LEU A 152 -4.42 -11.47 1.47
N GLY A 153 -5.29 -12.23 0.79
CA GLY A 153 -6.19 -11.72 -0.24
C GLY A 153 -7.45 -11.04 0.28
N VAL A 154 -7.59 -10.83 1.60
CA VAL A 154 -8.76 -10.21 2.23
C VAL A 154 -8.37 -8.86 2.83
N ALA A 155 -9.13 -7.81 2.49
CA ALA A 155 -9.02 -6.50 3.14
C ALA A 155 -9.67 -6.56 4.53
N ILE A 156 -8.98 -7.20 5.49
CA ILE A 156 -9.57 -7.57 6.79
C ILE A 156 -9.97 -6.36 7.64
N VAL A 157 -9.23 -5.26 7.55
CA VAL A 157 -9.58 -4.00 8.24
C VAL A 157 -10.88 -3.44 7.66
N ASP A 158 -11.00 -3.44 6.34
CA ASP A 158 -12.20 -2.95 5.68
C ASP A 158 -13.40 -3.86 5.98
N ALA A 159 -13.19 -5.17 6.06
CA ALA A 159 -14.23 -6.11 6.49
C ALA A 159 -14.66 -5.87 7.95
N CYS A 160 -13.74 -5.54 8.86
CA CYS A 160 -14.05 -5.13 10.22
C CYS A 160 -14.85 -3.81 10.27
N VAL A 161 -14.51 -2.85 9.41
CA VAL A 161 -15.25 -1.59 9.30
C VAL A 161 -16.68 -1.84 8.80
N GLU A 162 -16.89 -2.71 7.81
CA GLU A 162 -18.22 -3.08 7.32
C GLU A 162 -19.03 -3.84 8.37
N LEU A 163 -18.41 -4.71 9.16
CA LEU A 163 -19.04 -5.37 10.30
C LEU A 163 -19.52 -4.33 11.34
N LEU A 164 -18.64 -3.42 11.72
CA LEU A 164 -18.98 -2.33 12.65
C LEU A 164 -20.12 -1.46 12.11
N TRP A 165 -20.03 -1.06 10.84
CA TRP A 165 -21.07 -0.27 10.17
C TRP A 165 -22.43 -0.98 10.17
N SER A 166 -22.46 -2.26 9.86
CA SER A 166 -23.69 -3.06 9.88
C SER A 166 -24.33 -3.10 11.27
N ALA A 167 -23.51 -3.27 12.33
CA ALA A 167 -23.98 -3.24 13.72
C ALA A 167 -24.51 -1.87 14.13
N LEU A 168 -23.80 -0.79 13.77
CA LEU A 168 -24.26 0.58 14.02
C LEU A 168 -25.56 0.91 13.31
N ARG A 169 -25.70 0.55 12.03
CA ARG A 169 -26.92 0.74 11.24
C ARG A 169 -28.11 -0.07 11.77
N ARG A 170 -27.86 -1.25 12.34
CA ARG A 170 -28.89 -2.07 12.99
C ARG A 170 -29.49 -1.36 14.20
N LEU A 171 -28.64 -0.71 15.00
CA LEU A 171 -29.04 0.03 16.20
C LEU A 171 -29.61 1.42 15.85
N TRP A 172 -28.96 2.12 14.94
CA TRP A 172 -29.29 3.50 14.55
C TRP A 172 -29.46 3.62 13.03
N PRO A 173 -30.60 3.25 12.46
CA PRO A 173 -30.82 3.22 11.00
C PRO A 173 -30.68 4.56 10.28
N ARG A 174 -30.71 5.68 11.03
CA ARG A 174 -30.53 7.04 10.47
C ARG A 174 -29.09 7.52 10.40
N LEU A 175 -28.13 6.71 10.85
CA LEU A 175 -26.71 7.05 10.65
C LEU A 175 -26.38 7.00 9.15
N GLU A 176 -25.62 7.97 8.72
CA GLU A 176 -25.07 8.06 7.35
C GLU A 176 -23.55 8.00 7.44
N ARG A 177 -22.93 7.31 6.49
CA ARG A 177 -21.47 7.25 6.37
C ARG A 177 -20.97 8.10 5.21
N ALA A 178 -19.72 8.53 5.28
CA ALA A 178 -19.06 9.20 4.18
C ALA A 178 -19.09 8.31 2.91
N PRO A 179 -19.38 8.89 1.75
CA PRO A 179 -19.36 8.15 0.49
C PRO A 179 -17.94 7.72 0.15
N SER A 180 -17.81 6.50 -0.35
CA SER A 180 -16.56 5.96 -0.87
C SER A 180 -16.84 5.24 -2.18
N ALA A 181 -15.85 5.25 -3.09
CA ALA A 181 -15.94 4.58 -4.37
C ALA A 181 -14.63 3.89 -4.71
N PHE A 182 -14.70 2.83 -5.48
CA PHE A 182 -13.52 2.17 -6.01
C PHE A 182 -12.70 3.13 -6.87
N ARG A 183 -11.37 3.06 -6.71
CA ARG A 183 -10.40 3.82 -7.50
C ARG A 183 -9.27 2.92 -7.96
N LEU A 184 -8.71 3.25 -9.12
CA LEU A 184 -7.50 2.64 -9.64
C LEU A 184 -6.35 3.65 -9.49
N ALA A 185 -5.26 3.23 -8.85
CA ALA A 185 -4.01 3.99 -8.73
C ALA A 185 -2.89 3.25 -9.49
N LEU A 186 -2.38 3.86 -10.55
CA LEU A 186 -1.28 3.35 -11.36
C LEU A 186 0.01 4.06 -10.97
N THR A 187 1.00 3.29 -10.54
CA THR A 187 2.28 3.84 -10.08
C THR A 187 3.44 3.17 -10.82
N HIS A 188 4.53 3.92 -11.02
CA HIS A 188 5.66 3.50 -11.84
C HIS A 188 6.98 3.87 -11.14
N ASP A 189 7.70 2.87 -10.64
CA ASP A 189 9.03 3.08 -10.07
C ASP A 189 10.05 3.15 -11.22
N VAL A 190 10.83 4.22 -11.23
CA VAL A 190 11.79 4.50 -12.29
C VAL A 190 13.19 4.11 -11.83
N ASP A 191 13.48 2.80 -11.80
CA ASP A 191 14.78 2.26 -11.43
C ASP A 191 15.83 2.48 -12.54
N ASP A 192 15.44 2.13 -13.75
CA ASP A 192 16.22 2.24 -14.96
C ASP A 192 15.38 2.95 -16.04
N PRO A 193 15.46 4.27 -16.20
CA PRO A 193 14.63 5.00 -17.17
C PRO A 193 14.95 4.63 -18.61
N LEU A 194 16.19 4.21 -18.88
CA LEU A 194 16.67 3.76 -20.18
C LEU A 194 17.54 2.52 -20.01
N ALA A 195 17.43 1.58 -20.95
CA ALA A 195 18.17 0.32 -20.91
C ALA A 195 19.69 0.50 -20.94
N PHE A 196 20.15 1.62 -21.48
CA PHE A 196 21.58 1.86 -21.73
C PHE A 196 22.15 3.10 -21.04
N LEU A 197 21.40 3.76 -20.20
CA LEU A 197 21.92 4.88 -19.40
C LEU A 197 22.92 4.34 -18.38
N GLY A 198 24.14 4.91 -18.32
CA GLY A 198 25.18 4.47 -17.38
C GLY A 198 25.74 3.04 -17.58
N ARG A 199 25.36 2.32 -18.67
CA ARG A 199 25.74 0.91 -18.85
C ARG A 199 26.94 0.72 -19.77
N THR A 200 27.76 -0.32 -19.46
CA THR A 200 28.99 -0.66 -20.18
C THR A 200 28.75 -1.64 -21.34
N PRO A 201 29.63 -1.66 -22.39
CA PRO A 201 29.52 -2.58 -23.51
C PRO A 201 29.41 -4.08 -23.13
N PRO A 202 30.12 -4.63 -22.13
CA PRO A 202 29.98 -6.04 -21.75
C PRO A 202 28.57 -6.39 -21.26
N ARG A 203 27.88 -5.45 -20.58
CA ARG A 203 26.51 -5.66 -20.13
C ARG A 203 25.51 -5.71 -21.31
N LEU A 204 25.73 -4.87 -22.33
CA LEU A 204 24.96 -4.93 -23.57
C LEU A 204 25.16 -6.30 -24.26
N ALA A 205 26.39 -6.76 -24.43
CA ALA A 205 26.65 -8.06 -25.09
C ALA A 205 25.93 -9.21 -24.38
N ARG A 206 25.94 -9.24 -23.04
CA ARG A 206 25.23 -10.25 -22.26
C ARG A 206 23.70 -10.15 -22.45
N GLN A 207 23.14 -8.92 -22.50
CA GLN A 207 21.71 -8.72 -22.76
C GLN A 207 21.32 -9.19 -24.16
N LEU A 208 22.13 -8.88 -25.19
CA LEU A 208 21.88 -9.34 -26.56
C LEU A 208 21.92 -10.85 -26.66
N ALA A 209 22.88 -11.50 -26.00
CA ALA A 209 22.95 -12.96 -25.93
C ALA A 209 21.70 -13.56 -25.26
N ALA A 210 21.22 -12.95 -24.17
CA ALA A 210 20.02 -13.40 -23.50
C ALA A 210 18.74 -13.17 -24.35
N ASP A 211 18.65 -12.07 -25.10
CA ASP A 211 17.53 -11.79 -25.98
C ASP A 211 17.40 -12.87 -27.09
N VAL A 212 18.54 -13.26 -27.65
CA VAL A 212 18.56 -14.29 -28.72
C VAL A 212 18.39 -15.71 -28.15
N ALA A 213 19.20 -16.10 -27.16
CA ALA A 213 19.28 -17.48 -26.69
C ALA A 213 18.17 -17.87 -25.71
N VAL A 214 17.76 -16.96 -24.81
CA VAL A 214 16.78 -17.23 -23.76
C VAL A 214 15.40 -16.75 -24.15
N ARG A 215 15.28 -15.47 -24.56
CA ARG A 215 13.99 -14.86 -24.92
C ARG A 215 13.53 -15.23 -26.34
N ARG A 216 14.46 -15.72 -27.17
CA ARG A 216 14.21 -16.05 -28.59
C ARG A 216 13.60 -14.86 -29.36
N ASP A 217 14.02 -13.65 -29.02
CA ASP A 217 13.55 -12.40 -29.63
C ASP A 217 14.71 -11.63 -30.31
N PRO A 218 15.09 -12.02 -31.55
CA PRO A 218 16.12 -11.31 -32.29
C PRO A 218 15.71 -9.88 -32.68
N ALA A 219 14.40 -9.58 -32.76
CA ALA A 219 13.92 -8.23 -33.03
C ALA A 219 14.21 -7.27 -31.87
N LEU A 220 14.05 -7.76 -30.64
CA LEU A 220 14.44 -7.01 -29.44
C LEU A 220 15.96 -6.79 -29.40
N ALA A 221 16.76 -7.80 -29.73
CA ALA A 221 18.21 -7.66 -29.82
C ALA A 221 18.61 -6.59 -30.87
N ALA A 222 18.01 -6.64 -32.07
CA ALA A 222 18.26 -5.64 -33.11
C ALA A 222 17.81 -4.23 -32.69
N ARG A 223 16.68 -4.10 -31.98
CA ARG A 223 16.23 -2.82 -31.43
C ARG A 223 17.22 -2.29 -30.39
N ARG A 224 17.77 -3.15 -29.52
CA ARG A 224 18.79 -2.75 -28.55
C ARG A 224 20.07 -2.23 -29.20
N VAL A 225 20.54 -2.89 -30.27
CA VAL A 225 21.71 -2.42 -31.01
C VAL A 225 21.44 -1.05 -31.66
N ARG A 226 20.29 -0.87 -32.31
CA ARG A 226 19.91 0.41 -32.91
C ARG A 226 19.79 1.51 -31.85
N SER A 227 19.18 1.22 -30.71
CA SER A 227 19.09 2.15 -29.57
C SER A 227 20.48 2.51 -29.04
N TRP A 228 21.38 1.52 -28.90
CA TRP A 228 22.75 1.77 -28.47
C TRP A 228 23.51 2.72 -29.40
N VAL A 229 23.31 2.64 -30.69
CA VAL A 229 23.91 3.54 -31.67
C VAL A 229 23.26 4.92 -31.62
N ALA A 230 21.93 4.98 -31.61
CA ALA A 230 21.15 6.24 -31.61
C ALA A 230 21.43 7.11 -30.38
N ARG A 231 21.65 6.51 -29.19
CA ARG A 231 21.97 7.24 -27.95
C ARG A 231 23.19 8.15 -28.05
N ARG A 232 24.17 7.81 -28.94
CA ARG A 232 25.35 8.66 -29.18
C ARG A 232 25.01 10.04 -29.76
N ARG A 233 23.79 10.15 -30.32
CA ARG A 233 23.22 11.39 -30.87
C ARG A 233 22.15 11.98 -29.95
N GLY A 234 21.99 11.46 -28.72
CA GLY A 234 20.96 11.88 -27.77
C GLY A 234 19.55 11.39 -28.15
N ASP A 235 19.42 10.43 -29.09
CA ASP A 235 18.14 9.87 -29.47
C ASP A 235 17.83 8.59 -28.69
N TYR A 236 16.86 8.66 -27.79
CA TYR A 236 16.43 7.56 -26.92
C TYR A 236 15.05 6.99 -27.31
N ARG A 237 14.46 7.38 -28.46
CA ARG A 237 13.11 6.93 -28.88
C ARG A 237 13.03 5.41 -29.12
N LEU A 238 14.14 4.80 -29.51
CA LEU A 238 14.22 3.34 -29.74
C LEU A 238 14.62 2.56 -28.51
N ASP A 239 14.92 3.23 -27.36
CA ASP A 239 15.29 2.51 -26.16
C ASP A 239 14.12 1.65 -25.65
N PRO A 240 14.32 0.35 -25.39
CA PRO A 240 13.23 -0.55 -25.02
C PRO A 240 12.60 -0.22 -23.66
N TYR A 241 13.30 0.52 -22.79
CA TYR A 241 12.78 0.95 -21.49
C TYR A 241 12.12 2.34 -21.55
N ASN A 242 12.27 3.07 -22.66
CA ASN A 242 11.56 4.32 -22.89
C ASN A 242 10.08 4.03 -23.25
N THR A 243 9.31 3.65 -22.25
CA THR A 243 7.88 3.31 -22.36
C THR A 243 6.99 4.34 -21.67
N PHE A 244 7.54 5.50 -21.29
CA PHE A 244 6.84 6.50 -20.49
C PHE A 244 5.64 7.11 -21.21
N ASP A 245 5.76 7.46 -22.50
CA ASP A 245 4.62 7.97 -23.25
C ASP A 245 3.50 6.94 -23.35
N PHE A 246 3.84 5.66 -23.56
CA PHE A 246 2.86 4.57 -23.54
C PHE A 246 2.17 4.43 -22.17
N LEU A 247 2.91 4.50 -21.07
CA LEU A 247 2.34 4.41 -19.72
C LEU A 247 1.40 5.58 -19.42
N MET A 248 1.82 6.81 -19.76
CA MET A 248 0.97 7.99 -19.64
C MET A 248 -0.29 7.90 -20.50
N ASP A 249 -0.15 7.47 -21.78
CA ASP A 249 -1.29 7.26 -22.68
C ASP A 249 -2.30 6.25 -22.12
N VAL A 250 -1.83 5.16 -21.48
CA VAL A 250 -2.71 4.18 -20.81
C VAL A 250 -3.42 4.82 -19.63
N CYS A 251 -2.72 5.54 -18.78
CA CYS A 251 -3.32 6.25 -17.64
C CYS A 251 -4.41 7.22 -18.10
N GLU A 252 -4.11 8.07 -19.09
CA GLU A 252 -5.03 9.09 -19.63
C GLU A 252 -6.28 8.47 -20.27
N ARG A 253 -6.14 7.36 -21.03
CA ARG A 253 -7.30 6.64 -21.61
C ARG A 253 -8.27 6.13 -20.56
N HIS A 254 -7.81 5.85 -19.37
CA HIS A 254 -8.64 5.38 -18.27
C HIS A 254 -8.97 6.47 -17.23
N GLY A 255 -8.63 7.73 -17.51
CA GLY A 255 -8.92 8.86 -16.63
C GLY A 255 -8.17 8.80 -15.28
N VAL A 256 -6.99 8.17 -15.26
CA VAL A 256 -6.16 8.03 -14.07
C VAL A 256 -4.92 8.92 -14.20
N ALA A 257 -4.61 9.71 -13.18
CA ALA A 257 -3.30 10.33 -13.07
C ALA A 257 -2.29 9.28 -12.58
N GLY A 258 -1.32 8.90 -13.42
CA GLY A 258 -0.25 7.99 -13.03
C GLY A 258 0.77 8.69 -12.12
N ALA A 259 1.38 7.95 -11.19
CA ALA A 259 2.47 8.46 -10.35
C ALA A 259 3.80 7.82 -10.75
N PHE A 260 4.83 8.64 -10.99
CA PHE A 260 6.15 8.20 -11.42
C PHE A 260 7.19 8.57 -10.35
N TYR A 261 7.81 7.56 -9.74
CA TYR A 261 8.73 7.75 -8.63
C TYR A 261 10.18 7.61 -9.10
N PHE A 262 11.01 8.64 -8.83
CA PHE A 262 12.38 8.74 -9.31
C PHE A 262 13.38 8.52 -8.19
N LEU A 263 14.40 7.68 -8.44
CA LEU A 263 15.57 7.57 -7.57
C LEU A 263 16.31 8.90 -7.50
N ALA A 264 16.56 9.36 -6.30
CA ALA A 264 17.20 10.64 -6.05
C ALA A 264 18.61 10.52 -5.46
N THR A 265 19.23 9.35 -5.59
CA THR A 265 20.61 9.13 -5.20
C THR A 265 21.59 9.88 -6.09
N ASP A 266 22.72 10.31 -5.54
CA ASP A 266 23.87 10.82 -6.29
C ASP A 266 24.92 9.74 -6.61
N GLU A 267 24.75 8.54 -6.04
CA GLU A 267 25.60 7.39 -6.26
C GLU A 267 24.85 6.25 -6.96
N PRO A 268 24.65 6.33 -8.30
CA PRO A 268 24.05 5.23 -9.05
C PRO A 268 24.88 3.94 -8.91
N GLY A 269 24.18 2.80 -8.86
CA GLY A 269 24.86 1.54 -8.68
C GLY A 269 23.92 0.34 -8.77
N PRO A 270 24.42 -0.86 -8.48
CA PRO A 270 23.61 -2.09 -8.64
C PRO A 270 22.30 -2.13 -7.84
N ARG A 271 22.21 -1.31 -6.79
CA ARG A 271 21.05 -1.22 -5.89
C ARG A 271 20.35 0.14 -5.93
N ASN A 272 20.83 1.10 -6.72
CA ASN A 272 20.34 2.47 -6.75
C ASN A 272 20.12 2.97 -8.18
N GLY A 273 19.80 2.07 -9.10
CA GLY A 273 19.53 2.43 -10.49
C GLY A 273 20.77 2.84 -11.28
N SER A 274 20.56 3.35 -12.49
CA SER A 274 21.61 3.63 -13.46
C SER A 274 21.76 5.12 -13.83
N TYR A 275 21.10 6.03 -13.10
CA TYR A 275 21.01 7.44 -13.45
C TYR A 275 21.08 8.36 -12.23
N THR A 276 21.22 9.65 -12.50
CA THR A 276 21.00 10.71 -11.52
C THR A 276 19.99 11.72 -12.07
N LEU A 277 19.34 12.46 -11.17
CA LEU A 277 18.39 13.52 -11.54
C LEU A 277 19.02 14.69 -12.32
N ALA A 278 20.35 14.80 -12.33
CA ALA A 278 21.09 15.79 -13.10
C ALA A 278 21.10 15.52 -14.61
N HIS A 279 20.79 14.29 -15.04
CA HIS A 279 20.82 13.92 -16.46
C HIS A 279 19.76 14.70 -17.27
N PRO A 280 20.13 15.41 -18.37
CA PRO A 280 19.20 16.30 -19.09
C PRO A 280 17.93 15.59 -19.59
N TRP A 281 18.07 14.36 -20.09
CA TRP A 281 16.92 13.58 -20.55
C TRP A 281 15.95 13.23 -19.40
N VAL A 282 16.49 12.90 -18.20
CA VAL A 282 15.66 12.61 -17.00
C VAL A 282 14.91 13.85 -16.58
N ARG A 283 15.54 15.01 -16.58
CA ARG A 283 14.88 16.30 -16.29
C ARG A 283 13.76 16.60 -17.26
N ALA A 284 14.01 16.42 -18.57
CA ALA A 284 12.98 16.58 -19.60
C ALA A 284 11.83 15.58 -19.46
N LEU A 285 12.11 14.35 -19.00
CA LEU A 285 11.09 13.35 -18.69
C LEU A 285 10.22 13.79 -17.51
N ILE A 286 10.82 14.21 -16.40
CA ILE A 286 10.12 14.74 -15.22
C ILE A 286 9.18 15.87 -15.60
N GLN A 287 9.67 16.86 -16.36
CA GLN A 287 8.87 17.98 -16.83
C GLN A 287 7.70 17.51 -17.70
N ARG A 288 7.93 16.61 -18.65
CA ARG A 288 6.89 16.06 -19.54
C ARG A 288 5.82 15.28 -18.77
N ILE A 289 6.20 14.49 -17.75
CA ILE A 289 5.25 13.77 -16.88
C ILE A 289 4.32 14.76 -16.19
N HIS A 290 4.89 15.83 -15.62
CA HIS A 290 4.11 16.87 -14.95
C HIS A 290 3.21 17.65 -15.93
N GLU A 291 3.74 18.06 -17.10
CA GLU A 291 2.98 18.77 -18.15
C GLU A 291 1.77 17.98 -18.66
N ARG A 292 1.84 16.62 -18.60
CA ARG A 292 0.73 15.73 -18.93
C ARG A 292 -0.22 15.45 -17.76
N GLY A 293 -0.06 16.12 -16.61
CA GLY A 293 -0.95 16.00 -15.46
C GLY A 293 -0.72 14.74 -14.61
N HIS A 294 0.44 14.12 -14.71
CA HIS A 294 0.84 12.98 -13.89
C HIS A 294 1.68 13.43 -12.70
N GLU A 295 1.72 12.60 -11.65
CA GLU A 295 2.45 12.86 -10.41
C GLU A 295 3.92 12.46 -10.56
N VAL A 296 4.83 13.29 -10.04
CA VAL A 296 6.25 13.00 -9.86
C VAL A 296 6.53 12.78 -8.38
N GLY A 297 7.19 11.67 -8.02
CA GLY A 297 7.45 11.36 -6.62
C GLY A 297 8.86 10.82 -6.36
N TYR A 298 9.11 10.56 -5.09
CA TYR A 298 10.38 10.10 -4.58
C TYR A 298 10.45 8.58 -4.57
N HIS A 299 11.40 8.01 -5.32
CA HIS A 299 11.83 6.63 -5.13
C HIS A 299 13.04 6.61 -4.22
N ALA A 300 12.85 6.18 -2.99
CA ALA A 300 13.88 6.26 -1.95
C ALA A 300 14.96 5.20 -2.17
N GLY A 301 16.23 5.58 -2.10
CA GLY A 301 17.36 4.70 -2.35
C GLY A 301 17.40 3.49 -1.40
N PHE A 302 18.18 2.47 -1.76
CA PHE A 302 18.20 1.17 -1.08
C PHE A 302 18.48 1.26 0.44
N ASP A 303 19.33 2.17 0.89
CA ASP A 303 19.76 2.26 2.29
C ASP A 303 19.06 3.35 3.11
N THR A 304 18.10 4.08 2.51
CA THR A 304 17.38 5.19 3.17
C THR A 304 16.41 4.74 4.26
N TYR A 305 15.81 3.55 4.16
CA TYR A 305 14.68 3.11 4.98
C TYR A 305 14.90 3.19 6.51
N ARG A 306 16.15 3.18 6.96
CA ARG A 306 16.56 3.33 8.38
C ARG A 306 17.40 4.58 8.62
N ASP A 307 17.75 5.34 7.59
CA ASP A 307 18.62 6.50 7.69
C ASP A 307 17.84 7.79 7.40
N PRO A 308 17.45 8.54 8.44
CA PRO A 308 16.70 9.78 8.28
C PRO A 308 17.49 10.86 7.55
N ARG A 309 18.83 10.90 7.71
CA ARG A 309 19.68 11.91 7.05
C ARG A 309 19.79 11.63 5.56
N LEU A 310 19.94 10.36 5.19
CA LEU A 310 20.00 9.97 3.79
C LEU A 310 18.64 10.19 3.11
N THR A 311 17.53 9.82 3.77
CA THR A 311 16.16 10.09 3.29
C THR A 311 15.96 11.60 3.03
N GLU A 312 16.29 12.45 3.99
CA GLU A 312 16.17 13.90 3.85
C GLU A 312 17.07 14.45 2.73
N ALA A 313 18.31 13.99 2.63
CA ALA A 313 19.25 14.45 1.61
C ALA A 313 18.78 14.09 0.20
N GLU A 314 18.30 12.85 -0.02
CA GLU A 314 17.77 12.42 -1.31
C GLU A 314 16.47 13.14 -1.67
N PHE A 315 15.53 13.26 -0.74
CA PHE A 315 14.27 13.98 -1.00
C PHE A 315 14.52 15.47 -1.29
N ARG A 316 15.42 16.12 -0.54
CA ARG A 316 15.83 17.51 -0.82
C ARG A 316 16.44 17.66 -2.23
N ARG A 317 17.22 16.65 -2.69
CA ARG A 317 17.78 16.63 -4.03
C ARG A 317 16.68 16.55 -5.11
N LEU A 318 15.67 15.70 -4.92
CA LEU A 318 14.51 15.65 -5.81
C LEU A 318 13.80 17.01 -5.81
N ARG A 319 13.50 17.57 -4.63
CA ARG A 319 12.84 18.87 -4.50
C ARG A 319 13.57 19.98 -5.26
N ALA A 320 14.89 20.06 -5.11
CA ALA A 320 15.69 21.05 -5.83
C ALA A 320 15.59 20.93 -7.36
N VAL A 321 15.46 19.70 -7.87
CA VAL A 321 15.31 19.47 -9.33
C VAL A 321 13.91 19.84 -9.80
N VAL A 322 12.87 19.41 -9.10
CA VAL A 322 11.48 19.66 -9.52
C VAL A 322 11.11 21.14 -9.39
N ASP A 323 11.59 21.80 -8.33
CA ASP A 323 11.42 23.26 -8.15
C ASP A 323 12.10 24.04 -9.28
N ALA A 324 13.33 23.66 -9.69
CA ALA A 324 14.04 24.26 -10.84
C ALA A 324 13.37 23.98 -12.20
N LEU A 325 12.49 23.00 -12.29
CA LEU A 325 11.69 22.66 -13.47
C LEU A 325 10.28 23.28 -13.45
N GLY A 326 9.91 23.98 -12.37
CA GLY A 326 8.57 24.55 -12.20
C GLY A 326 7.47 23.47 -11.99
N VAL A 327 7.82 22.33 -11.41
CA VAL A 327 6.86 21.25 -11.10
C VAL A 327 6.15 21.59 -9.79
N GLU A 328 4.86 21.87 -9.87
CA GLU A 328 4.00 22.16 -8.74
C GLU A 328 2.94 21.05 -8.58
N GLN A 329 2.83 20.48 -7.39
CA GLN A 329 1.81 19.46 -7.06
C GLN A 329 1.39 19.55 -5.60
N GLY A 330 0.16 19.07 -5.30
CA GLY A 330 -0.47 19.24 -3.98
C GLY A 330 0.07 18.36 -2.88
N ALA A 331 0.76 17.26 -3.20
CA ALA A 331 1.35 16.34 -2.23
C ALA A 331 2.64 15.72 -2.75
N TRP A 332 3.56 15.42 -1.85
CA TRP A 332 4.85 14.80 -2.16
C TRP A 332 4.96 13.46 -1.42
N GLY A 333 5.16 12.41 -2.17
CA GLY A 333 5.35 11.07 -1.63
C GLY A 333 6.09 10.17 -2.60
N GLY A 334 5.94 8.85 -2.40
CA GLY A 334 6.63 7.90 -3.25
C GLY A 334 6.71 6.51 -2.66
N ARG A 335 7.85 5.84 -2.88
CA ARG A 335 8.06 4.44 -2.48
C ARG A 335 9.51 4.13 -2.19
N GLN A 336 9.76 3.28 -1.22
CA GLN A 336 11.08 2.72 -0.92
C GLN A 336 11.51 1.71 -2.00
N HIS A 337 12.74 1.85 -2.50
CA HIS A 337 13.34 0.91 -3.43
C HIS A 337 13.43 -0.49 -2.83
N TYR A 338 13.17 -1.52 -3.61
CA TYR A 338 13.04 -2.92 -3.17
C TYR A 338 11.90 -3.17 -2.16
N LEU A 339 11.00 -2.22 -1.91
CA LEU A 339 10.02 -2.25 -0.83
C LEU A 339 10.68 -2.48 0.54
N ARG A 340 11.89 -1.93 0.75
CA ARG A 340 12.61 -1.99 2.05
C ARG A 340 11.98 -1.00 3.01
N TRP A 341 11.29 -1.53 3.98
CA TRP A 341 10.49 -0.75 4.91
C TRP A 341 10.45 -1.40 6.30
N GLU A 342 10.38 -0.60 7.35
CA GLU A 342 10.31 -1.05 8.74
C GLU A 342 9.42 -0.11 9.57
N SER A 343 8.45 -0.70 10.29
CA SER A 343 7.61 0.02 11.24
C SER A 343 8.37 0.30 12.54
N PRO A 344 8.28 1.50 13.13
CA PRO A 344 7.73 2.73 12.57
C PRO A 344 8.79 3.57 11.84
N THR A 345 10.05 3.11 11.83
CA THR A 345 11.26 3.88 11.50
C THR A 345 11.17 4.55 10.12
N THR A 346 10.71 3.81 9.10
CA THR A 346 10.64 4.36 7.74
C THR A 346 9.62 5.48 7.65
N TRP A 347 8.44 5.31 8.23
CA TRP A 347 7.42 6.36 8.26
C TRP A 347 7.89 7.62 9.00
N ALA A 348 8.55 7.45 10.17
CA ALA A 348 9.11 8.58 10.91
C ALA A 348 10.19 9.33 10.10
N ASN A 349 11.04 8.61 9.37
CA ASN A 349 12.06 9.22 8.49
C ASN A 349 11.40 10.02 7.35
N TRP A 350 10.33 9.50 6.76
CA TRP A 350 9.61 10.15 5.67
C TRP A 350 8.89 11.42 6.14
N GLU A 351 8.18 11.35 7.27
CA GLU A 351 7.59 12.53 7.89
C GLU A 351 8.65 13.58 8.21
N GLY A 352 9.76 13.17 8.85
CA GLY A 352 10.86 14.06 9.19
C GLY A 352 11.51 14.74 7.98
N ALA A 353 11.49 14.09 6.81
CA ALA A 353 11.95 14.66 5.54
C ALA A 353 10.90 15.58 4.88
N GLY A 354 9.66 15.65 5.39
CA GLY A 354 8.59 16.49 4.87
C GLY A 354 7.79 15.87 3.72
N LEU A 355 7.72 14.53 3.66
CA LEU A 355 6.84 13.82 2.73
C LEU A 355 5.42 13.71 3.29
N ASP A 356 4.42 13.76 2.41
CA ASP A 356 3.01 13.71 2.76
C ASP A 356 2.47 12.27 2.79
N TYR A 357 3.03 11.38 1.92
CA TYR A 357 2.61 9.98 1.88
C TYR A 357 3.75 9.03 1.53
N ASP A 358 3.64 7.78 2.00
CA ASP A 358 4.40 6.60 1.60
C ASP A 358 3.47 5.61 0.87
N SER A 359 3.96 4.91 -0.14
CA SER A 359 3.24 3.84 -0.85
C SER A 359 4.06 2.55 -0.90
N THR A 360 4.76 2.26 0.21
CA THR A 360 5.68 1.11 0.27
C THR A 360 5.04 -0.14 0.84
N VAL A 361 4.01 -0.01 1.70
CA VAL A 361 3.45 -1.15 2.45
C VAL A 361 2.70 -2.11 1.52
N GLY A 362 3.48 -2.97 0.88
CA GLY A 362 3.11 -4.14 0.10
C GLY A 362 4.18 -5.22 0.31
N PHE A 363 3.89 -6.48 0.05
CA PHE A 363 4.90 -7.53 0.05
C PHE A 363 5.58 -7.61 -1.31
N ALA A 364 6.91 -7.81 -1.31
CA ALA A 364 7.64 -7.99 -2.56
C ALA A 364 7.41 -9.38 -3.19
N ASP A 365 7.10 -10.38 -2.38
CA ASP A 365 7.01 -11.79 -2.77
C ASP A 365 5.58 -12.32 -2.92
N ARG A 366 4.55 -11.55 -2.53
CA ARG A 366 3.13 -11.87 -2.70
C ARG A 366 2.30 -10.61 -2.89
N ILE A 367 1.28 -10.68 -3.75
CA ILE A 367 0.25 -9.64 -3.86
C ILE A 367 -0.77 -9.78 -2.73
N GLY A 368 -1.49 -8.69 -2.42
CA GLY A 368 -2.56 -8.68 -1.41
C GLY A 368 -2.40 -7.58 -0.37
N PHE A 369 -3.14 -7.69 0.73
CA PHE A 369 -3.35 -6.62 1.69
C PHE A 369 -2.39 -6.73 2.89
N ARG A 370 -1.13 -6.27 2.73
CA ARG A 370 -0.14 -6.27 3.83
C ARG A 370 -0.64 -5.48 5.03
N ALA A 371 -1.25 -4.30 4.82
CA ALA A 371 -1.85 -3.49 5.88
C ALA A 371 -3.31 -3.87 6.20
N GLY A 372 -3.86 -4.90 5.55
CA GLY A 372 -5.25 -5.33 5.74
C GLY A 372 -6.30 -4.39 5.18
N THR A 373 -5.92 -3.35 4.44
CA THR A 373 -6.82 -2.34 3.84
C THR A 373 -6.35 -1.94 2.45
N CYS A 374 -7.28 -1.46 1.64
CA CYS A 374 -7.03 -0.77 0.37
C CYS A 374 -7.32 0.74 0.45
N HIS A 375 -7.51 1.29 1.62
CA HIS A 375 -7.69 2.73 1.80
C HIS A 375 -6.41 3.38 2.29
N GLU A 376 -6.20 4.62 1.87
CA GLU A 376 -5.18 5.48 2.44
C GLU A 376 -5.51 5.76 3.92
N TYR A 377 -4.51 5.71 4.78
CA TYR A 377 -4.68 5.94 6.20
C TYR A 377 -3.49 6.70 6.79
N ARG A 378 -3.69 7.37 7.91
CA ARG A 378 -2.63 8.05 8.66
C ARG A 378 -1.71 7.01 9.29
N ALA A 379 -0.40 7.16 9.15
CA ALA A 379 0.58 6.31 9.81
C ALA A 379 0.62 6.57 11.33
N PHE A 380 1.10 5.59 12.10
CA PHE A 380 1.23 5.69 13.56
C PHE A 380 2.59 5.15 14.01
N ASP A 381 3.30 5.93 14.80
CA ASP A 381 4.52 5.47 15.44
C ASP A 381 4.17 4.66 16.70
N VAL A 382 4.26 3.34 16.60
CA VAL A 382 3.92 2.42 17.70
C VAL A 382 4.92 2.47 18.87
N ARG A 383 6.14 2.99 18.65
CA ARG A 383 7.16 3.14 19.68
C ARG A 383 7.04 4.48 20.43
N ALA A 384 6.86 5.55 19.67
CA ALA A 384 6.63 6.88 20.22
C ALA A 384 5.16 7.09 20.63
N ARG A 385 4.25 6.18 20.23
CA ARG A 385 2.83 6.12 20.61
C ARG A 385 2.05 7.37 20.20
N HIS A 386 2.26 7.84 18.96
CA HIS A 386 1.49 8.96 18.40
C HIS A 386 1.24 8.80 16.90
N PRO A 387 0.15 9.39 16.37
CA PRO A 387 -0.09 9.44 14.94
C PRO A 387 0.91 10.37 14.25
N LEU A 388 1.38 9.99 13.07
CA LEU A 388 2.20 10.82 12.20
C LEU A 388 1.33 11.68 11.27
N GLY A 389 1.87 12.78 10.73
CA GLY A 389 1.22 13.53 9.65
C GLY A 389 1.24 12.77 8.33
N LEU A 390 2.21 11.87 8.15
CA LEU A 390 2.37 11.02 6.99
C LEU A 390 1.18 10.07 6.79
N ARG A 391 0.78 9.88 5.53
CA ARG A 391 -0.24 8.89 5.16
C ARG A 391 0.40 7.69 4.44
N GLU A 392 -0.15 6.50 4.64
CA GLU A 392 0.20 5.31 3.87
C GLU A 392 -0.84 5.08 2.78
N ARG A 393 -0.38 4.89 1.52
CA ARG A 393 -1.16 4.43 0.36
C ARG A 393 -0.77 2.99 0.05
N PRO A 394 -1.47 1.97 0.56
CA PRO A 394 -1.03 0.58 0.47
C PRO A 394 -0.78 0.12 -0.96
N LEU A 395 0.37 -0.52 -1.20
CA LEU A 395 0.67 -1.20 -2.45
C LEU A 395 0.08 -2.60 -2.43
N LEU A 396 -0.71 -2.96 -3.43
CA LEU A 396 -1.43 -4.24 -3.44
C LEU A 396 -0.86 -5.25 -4.45
N ALA A 397 -0.36 -4.78 -5.59
CA ALA A 397 0.24 -5.64 -6.61
C ALA A 397 1.41 -4.95 -7.31
N MET A 398 2.40 -5.73 -7.72
CA MET A 398 3.59 -5.28 -8.43
C MET A 398 3.93 -6.28 -9.55
N ASP A 399 4.39 -5.80 -10.70
CA ASP A 399 4.82 -6.62 -11.83
C ASP A 399 5.85 -7.68 -11.46
N GLN A 400 6.93 -7.30 -10.76
CA GLN A 400 7.98 -8.23 -10.33
C GLN A 400 7.44 -9.26 -9.32
N THR A 401 6.50 -8.89 -8.46
CA THR A 401 5.83 -9.84 -7.57
C THR A 401 5.11 -10.91 -8.37
N LEU A 402 4.31 -10.52 -9.34
CA LEU A 402 3.54 -11.44 -10.18
C LEU A 402 4.45 -12.33 -11.02
N LEU A 403 5.39 -11.73 -11.75
CA LEU A 403 6.15 -12.40 -12.81
C LEU A 403 7.41 -13.11 -12.29
N ASP A 404 8.15 -12.47 -11.36
CA ASP A 404 9.45 -13.00 -10.91
C ASP A 404 9.33 -13.80 -9.60
N TYR A 405 8.63 -13.26 -8.58
CA TYR A 405 8.53 -13.94 -7.29
C TYR A 405 7.47 -15.05 -7.27
N MET A 406 6.29 -14.80 -7.84
CA MET A 406 5.21 -15.80 -7.92
C MET A 406 5.33 -16.67 -9.18
N GLY A 407 6.09 -16.24 -10.20
CA GLY A 407 6.32 -17.00 -11.45
C GLY A 407 5.07 -17.19 -12.28
N LEU A 408 4.12 -16.28 -12.23
CA LEU A 408 2.83 -16.40 -12.91
C LEU A 408 2.97 -16.09 -14.41
N GLY A 409 2.30 -16.89 -15.23
CA GLY A 409 2.05 -16.53 -16.61
C GLY A 409 1.00 -15.43 -16.77
N PRO A 410 0.84 -14.84 -17.98
CA PRO A 410 -0.04 -13.70 -18.20
C PRO A 410 -1.49 -13.88 -17.72
N ASP A 411 -2.10 -15.03 -18.00
CA ASP A 411 -3.50 -15.28 -17.63
C ASP A 411 -3.67 -15.42 -16.11
N ALA A 412 -2.79 -16.20 -15.47
CA ALA A 412 -2.81 -16.36 -14.00
C ALA A 412 -2.48 -15.05 -13.27
N ALA A 413 -1.60 -14.21 -13.81
CA ALA A 413 -1.29 -12.90 -13.27
C ALA A 413 -2.51 -11.95 -13.38
N LEU A 414 -3.22 -11.98 -14.52
CA LEU A 414 -4.44 -11.20 -14.70
C LEU A 414 -5.52 -11.64 -13.71
N GLU A 415 -5.78 -12.95 -13.57
CA GLU A 415 -6.75 -13.49 -12.61
C GLU A 415 -6.42 -13.04 -11.18
N ALA A 416 -5.17 -13.22 -10.75
CA ALA A 416 -4.73 -12.84 -9.41
C ALA A 416 -4.90 -11.33 -9.12
N VAL A 417 -4.62 -10.47 -10.10
CA VAL A 417 -4.81 -9.02 -10.00
C VAL A 417 -6.28 -8.67 -9.91
N LEU A 418 -7.14 -9.31 -10.71
CA LEU A 418 -8.59 -9.09 -10.69
C LEU A 418 -9.24 -9.52 -9.37
N ASP A 419 -8.77 -10.60 -8.76
CA ASP A 419 -9.25 -11.07 -7.45
C ASP A 419 -8.97 -10.02 -6.35
N VAL A 420 -7.75 -9.47 -6.29
CA VAL A 420 -7.41 -8.41 -5.33
C VAL A 420 -8.20 -7.13 -5.61
N ALA A 421 -8.37 -6.78 -6.88
CA ALA A 421 -9.17 -5.61 -7.27
C ALA A 421 -10.65 -5.78 -6.94
N ALA A 422 -11.20 -6.99 -7.05
CA ALA A 422 -12.58 -7.29 -6.64
C ALA A 422 -12.81 -7.07 -5.13
N GLU A 423 -11.81 -7.41 -4.30
CA GLU A 423 -11.87 -7.11 -2.87
C GLU A 423 -11.81 -5.59 -2.60
N CYS A 424 -10.99 -4.84 -3.34
CA CYS A 424 -10.98 -3.37 -3.26
C CYS A 424 -12.31 -2.75 -3.67
N ARG A 425 -12.99 -3.30 -4.69
CA ARG A 425 -14.34 -2.85 -5.09
C ARG A 425 -15.35 -3.08 -3.99
N ARG A 426 -15.33 -4.26 -3.37
CA ARG A 426 -16.23 -4.58 -2.24
C ARG A 426 -16.03 -3.60 -1.09
N ALA A 427 -14.79 -3.19 -0.83
CA ALA A 427 -14.44 -2.22 0.20
C ALA A 427 -14.65 -0.75 -0.26
N ALA A 428 -15.03 -0.52 -1.52
CA ALA A 428 -15.08 0.80 -2.15
C ALA A 428 -13.75 1.59 -1.98
N GLY A 429 -12.60 0.90 -2.07
CA GLY A 429 -11.26 1.43 -1.82
C GLY A 429 -10.42 1.59 -3.09
N THR A 430 -9.13 1.78 -2.93
CA THR A 430 -8.19 2.01 -4.04
C THR A 430 -7.38 0.75 -4.33
N PHE A 431 -7.39 0.28 -5.58
CA PHE A 431 -6.45 -0.73 -6.04
C PHE A 431 -5.18 -0.06 -6.56
N THR A 432 -4.08 -0.18 -5.81
CA THR A 432 -2.77 0.38 -6.18
C THR A 432 -1.92 -0.68 -6.87
N LEU A 433 -1.57 -0.41 -8.12
CA LEU A 433 -0.71 -1.24 -8.96
C LEU A 433 0.62 -0.53 -9.22
N LEU A 434 1.72 -1.23 -9.00
CA LEU A 434 3.05 -0.82 -9.44
C LEU A 434 3.44 -1.57 -10.70
N TRP A 435 3.89 -0.81 -11.72
CA TRP A 435 4.46 -1.38 -12.93
C TRP A 435 5.70 -0.60 -13.38
N HIS A 436 6.86 -1.28 -13.46
CA HIS A 436 8.10 -0.63 -13.87
C HIS A 436 8.11 -0.39 -15.41
N ASN A 437 8.62 0.76 -15.82
CA ASN A 437 8.79 1.09 -17.23
C ASN A 437 9.64 0.06 -17.98
N SER A 438 10.60 -0.55 -17.29
CA SER A 438 11.55 -1.53 -17.84
C SER A 438 10.94 -2.91 -18.11
N MET A 439 9.74 -3.20 -17.57
CA MET A 439 9.04 -4.50 -17.72
C MET A 439 8.18 -4.59 -19.01
N LEU A 440 8.15 -3.54 -19.82
CA LEU A 440 7.36 -3.41 -21.06
C LEU A 440 8.20 -3.27 -22.35
N PRO A 441 9.35 -3.96 -22.51
CA PRO A 441 10.24 -3.75 -23.63
C PRO A 441 9.67 -4.20 -24.99
N THR A 442 8.68 -5.11 -25.02
CA THR A 442 8.09 -5.66 -26.24
C THR A 442 6.67 -5.16 -26.49
N ALA A 443 6.20 -5.23 -27.73
CA ALA A 443 4.83 -4.89 -28.10
C ALA A 443 3.80 -5.80 -27.41
N ALA A 444 4.11 -7.10 -27.29
CA ALA A 444 3.23 -8.06 -26.64
C ALA A 444 3.02 -7.76 -25.15
N GLN A 445 4.10 -7.39 -24.42
CA GLN A 445 4.01 -7.00 -23.02
C GLN A 445 3.19 -5.71 -22.84
N ARG A 446 3.37 -4.74 -23.73
CA ARG A 446 2.56 -3.51 -23.71
C ARG A 446 1.09 -3.77 -23.96
N ALA A 447 0.77 -4.59 -24.97
CA ALA A 447 -0.61 -4.97 -25.29
C ALA A 447 -1.28 -5.74 -24.13
N TRP A 448 -0.52 -6.64 -23.48
CA TRP A 448 -1.01 -7.36 -22.31
C TRP A 448 -1.26 -6.43 -21.10
N TYR A 449 -0.32 -5.52 -20.81
CA TYR A 449 -0.49 -4.52 -19.75
C TYR A 449 -1.73 -3.65 -20.01
N GLU A 450 -1.90 -3.15 -21.24
CA GLU A 450 -3.05 -2.33 -21.62
C GLU A 450 -4.38 -3.08 -21.45
N ALA A 451 -4.43 -4.36 -21.88
CA ALA A 451 -5.61 -5.20 -21.69
C ALA A 451 -5.93 -5.44 -20.21
N MET A 452 -4.91 -5.64 -19.37
CA MET A 452 -5.08 -5.77 -17.91
C MET A 452 -5.64 -4.48 -17.28
N ILE A 453 -5.09 -3.31 -17.63
CA ILE A 453 -5.61 -2.03 -17.12
C ILE A 453 -7.05 -1.81 -17.62
N GLY A 454 -7.35 -2.15 -18.87
CA GLY A 454 -8.71 -2.12 -19.42
C GLY A 454 -9.69 -2.98 -18.61
N ALA A 455 -9.30 -4.21 -18.26
CA ALA A 455 -10.14 -5.10 -17.44
C ALA A 455 -10.35 -4.55 -16.02
N LEU A 456 -9.31 -3.97 -15.42
CA LEU A 456 -9.39 -3.30 -14.11
C LEU A 456 -10.34 -2.10 -14.12
N ALA A 457 -10.32 -1.29 -15.18
CA ALA A 457 -11.15 -0.09 -15.31
C ALA A 457 -12.61 -0.43 -15.66
N GLN A 458 -12.88 -1.39 -16.56
CA GLN A 458 -14.23 -1.76 -16.99
C GLN A 458 -15.08 -2.32 -15.84
N ALA A 459 -14.49 -3.13 -14.99
CA ALA A 459 -15.15 -3.63 -13.80
C ALA A 459 -15.56 -2.51 -12.80
N SER A 460 -15.15 -1.26 -13.03
CA SER A 460 -15.57 -0.07 -12.27
C SER A 460 -16.93 0.49 -12.72
N SER A 461 -17.36 0.18 -13.95
CA SER A 461 -18.58 0.76 -14.57
C SER A 461 -19.84 -0.08 -14.38
N SER A 462 -19.73 -1.24 -13.73
CA SER A 462 -20.83 -2.22 -13.59
C SER A 462 -21.39 -2.31 -12.17
N SER A 463 -21.13 -1.33 -11.30
CA SER A 463 -21.55 -1.31 -9.88
C SER A 463 -22.59 -0.25 -9.63
#